data_c3f530a2a0ae366060546a056422f20d
#
_entry.id   c3f530a2a0ae366060546a056422f20d
#
_cell.length_a   1.000
_cell.length_b   1.000
_cell.length_c   1.000
_cell.angle_alpha   90.00
_cell.angle_beta   90.00
_cell.angle_gamma   90.00
#
_symmetry.space_group_name_H-M   'P 1'
#
loop_
_entity.id
_entity.type
_entity.pdbx_description
1 polymer ?
#
loop_
_entity_poly.entity_id
_entity_poly.type
_entity_poly.pdbx_seq_one_letter_code
_entity_poly.pdbx_strand_id
1 'polypeptide(L)'
;MNTNKPVIGISCGDLNGIGIELIIKTFMDNRMLDHCTPVIFASNKVINFYKKTIPECNFNYASCKELNRINHKQINVFNCWEEDVEIQPGQLTPEGGKYGVLSLQTAVAALKQKQIDGLVTAPIHKKNIQSFDFTYTGHTPYLQQVFGVKDVVMLMVANDFRIGIFASDFLLTDMSGCSSVPYTTPLDGAGRKTSPLNVFKEDGF
;
A
#
# COMPACT_ATOMS: atom_id res chain seq x y z
N MET A 1 -18.23 -21.87 11.38
CA MET A 1 -17.79 -20.91 10.34
C MET A 1 -16.42 -20.42 10.74
N ASN A 2 -15.46 -20.57 9.86
CA ASN A 2 -14.04 -20.30 10.19
C ASN A 2 -13.85 -18.79 10.47
N THR A 3 -13.63 -18.43 11.72
CA THR A 3 -13.47 -17.04 12.19
C THR A 3 -12.07 -16.49 11.97
N ASN A 4 -11.23 -17.18 11.21
CA ASN A 4 -9.81 -16.88 11.05
C ASN A 4 -9.50 -16.22 9.70
N LYS A 5 -10.31 -15.22 9.32
CA LYS A 5 -9.97 -14.40 8.14
C LYS A 5 -8.84 -13.44 8.51
N PRO A 6 -7.84 -13.26 7.62
CA PRO A 6 -6.77 -12.30 7.87
C PRO A 6 -7.31 -10.89 8.03
N VAL A 7 -6.76 -10.15 8.96
CA VAL A 7 -7.02 -8.72 9.16
C VAL A 7 -6.07 -7.93 8.27
N ILE A 8 -6.61 -7.25 7.27
CA ILE A 8 -5.81 -6.51 6.29
C ILE A 8 -5.94 -5.01 6.55
N GLY A 9 -4.83 -4.41 6.94
CA GLY A 9 -4.73 -2.96 7.05
C GLY A 9 -4.57 -2.31 5.67
N ILE A 10 -5.22 -1.17 5.47
CA ILE A 10 -5.19 -0.43 4.20
C ILE A 10 -4.88 1.03 4.50
N SER A 11 -3.73 1.54 4.06
CA SER A 11 -3.45 2.98 4.16
C SER A 11 -4.19 3.76 3.09
N CYS A 12 -4.66 4.97 3.40
CA CYS A 12 -5.51 5.75 2.49
C CYS A 12 -4.75 6.41 1.33
N GLY A 13 -3.42 6.51 1.41
CA GLY A 13 -2.62 7.23 0.41
C GLY A 13 -2.80 8.75 0.48
N ASP A 14 -2.51 9.44 -0.62
CA ASP A 14 -2.72 10.89 -0.72
C ASP A 14 -4.21 11.21 -0.64
N LEU A 15 -4.57 12.16 0.25
CA LEU A 15 -6.00 12.51 0.47
C LEU A 15 -6.68 13.09 -0.76
N ASN A 16 -5.93 13.76 -1.63
CA ASN A 16 -6.44 14.38 -2.84
C ASN A 16 -6.30 13.48 -4.09
N GLY A 17 -5.74 12.27 -3.89
CA GLY A 17 -5.56 11.28 -4.93
C GLY A 17 -6.76 10.33 -5.06
N ILE A 18 -6.57 9.30 -5.88
CA ILE A 18 -7.60 8.30 -6.19
C ILE A 18 -7.72 7.20 -5.14
N GLY A 19 -6.81 7.15 -4.13
CA GLY A 19 -6.68 6.01 -3.22
C GLY A 19 -7.96 5.69 -2.47
N ILE A 20 -8.57 6.68 -1.85
CA ILE A 20 -9.80 6.50 -1.04
C ILE A 20 -10.99 6.10 -1.91
N GLU A 21 -11.13 6.69 -3.10
CA GLU A 21 -12.17 6.31 -4.05
C GLU A 21 -12.02 4.84 -4.48
N LEU A 22 -10.80 4.41 -4.79
CA LEU A 22 -10.51 3.00 -5.13
C LEU A 22 -10.85 2.06 -3.98
N ILE A 23 -10.49 2.42 -2.75
CA ILE A 23 -10.81 1.63 -1.55
C ILE A 23 -12.32 1.49 -1.41
N ILE A 24 -13.08 2.59 -1.48
CA ILE A 24 -14.54 2.57 -1.36
C ILE A 24 -15.14 1.70 -2.46
N LYS A 25 -14.77 1.90 -3.73
CA LYS A 25 -15.30 1.13 -4.86
C LYS A 25 -14.97 -0.36 -4.75
N THR A 26 -13.78 -0.71 -4.29
CA THR A 26 -13.38 -2.11 -4.09
C THR A 26 -14.27 -2.81 -3.06
N PHE A 27 -14.56 -2.14 -1.95
CA PHE A 27 -15.32 -2.71 -0.85
C PHE A 27 -16.84 -2.45 -0.93
N MET A 28 -17.32 -1.78 -1.96
CA MET A 28 -18.74 -1.84 -2.31
C MET A 28 -19.18 -3.26 -2.70
N ASP A 29 -18.25 -4.09 -3.15
CA ASP A 29 -18.49 -5.52 -3.35
C ASP A 29 -18.27 -6.28 -2.04
N ASN A 30 -19.38 -6.68 -1.40
CA ASN A 30 -19.37 -7.39 -0.13
C ASN A 30 -18.66 -8.76 -0.17
N ARG A 31 -18.43 -9.35 -1.36
CA ARG A 31 -17.68 -10.61 -1.51
C ARG A 31 -16.24 -10.48 -1.01
N MET A 32 -15.69 -9.27 -1.01
CA MET A 32 -14.37 -9.02 -0.44
C MET A 32 -14.29 -9.38 1.06
N LEU A 33 -15.41 -9.25 1.79
CA LEU A 33 -15.49 -9.61 3.19
C LEU A 33 -15.44 -11.14 3.43
N ASP A 34 -15.60 -11.94 2.39
CA ASP A 34 -15.46 -13.41 2.50
C ASP A 34 -13.98 -13.81 2.62
N HIS A 35 -13.07 -12.99 2.14
CA HIS A 35 -11.64 -13.27 2.08
C HIS A 35 -10.83 -12.65 3.22
N CYS A 36 -11.22 -11.47 3.70
CA CYS A 36 -10.49 -10.75 4.75
C CYS A 36 -11.38 -9.89 5.62
N THR A 37 -10.79 -9.39 6.72
CA THR A 37 -11.35 -8.31 7.54
C THR A 37 -10.59 -7.03 7.23
N PRO A 38 -11.13 -6.11 6.42
CA PRO A 38 -10.45 -4.88 6.07
C PRO A 38 -10.50 -3.85 7.19
N VAL A 39 -9.35 -3.20 7.43
CA VAL A 39 -9.20 -2.06 8.34
C VAL A 39 -8.56 -0.91 7.58
N ILE A 40 -9.32 0.11 7.28
CA ILE A 40 -8.87 1.31 6.55
C ILE A 40 -8.33 2.31 7.57
N PHE A 41 -7.07 2.67 7.44
CA PHE A 41 -6.42 3.69 8.26
C PHE A 41 -6.65 5.07 7.63
N ALA A 42 -7.67 5.78 8.10
CA ALA A 42 -8.06 7.10 7.56
C ALA A 42 -8.83 7.90 8.62
N SER A 43 -9.37 9.06 8.25
CA SER A 43 -10.38 9.75 9.05
C SER A 43 -11.79 9.42 8.55
N ASN A 44 -12.73 9.25 9.48
CA ASN A 44 -14.15 9.09 9.15
C ASN A 44 -14.69 10.25 8.31
N LYS A 45 -14.20 11.47 8.56
CA LYS A 45 -14.61 12.67 7.82
C LYS A 45 -14.21 12.57 6.35
N VAL A 46 -12.98 12.10 6.09
CA VAL A 46 -12.45 11.93 4.74
C VAL A 46 -13.20 10.82 3.99
N ILE A 47 -13.43 9.68 4.64
CA ILE A 47 -14.22 8.60 4.04
C ILE A 47 -15.63 9.09 3.70
N ASN A 48 -16.29 9.82 4.60
CA ASN A 48 -17.63 10.34 4.36
C ASN A 48 -17.67 11.41 3.26
N PHE A 49 -16.61 12.20 3.10
CA PHE A 49 -16.50 13.12 1.96
C PHE A 49 -16.53 12.34 0.64
N TYR A 50 -15.65 11.36 0.46
CA TYR A 50 -15.58 10.58 -0.77
C TYR A 50 -16.81 9.70 -1.02
N LYS A 51 -17.46 9.19 0.01
CA LYS A 51 -18.77 8.51 -0.14
C LYS A 51 -19.81 9.37 -0.84
N LYS A 52 -19.85 10.66 -0.53
CA LYS A 52 -20.81 11.60 -1.13
C LYS A 52 -20.51 11.91 -2.60
N THR A 53 -19.25 11.77 -3.03
CA THR A 53 -18.85 12.05 -4.42
C THR A 53 -19.07 10.85 -5.35
N ILE A 54 -19.26 9.65 -4.82
CA ILE A 54 -19.45 8.41 -5.59
C ILE A 54 -20.96 8.19 -5.78
N PRO A 55 -21.46 8.15 -7.02
CA PRO A 55 -22.86 7.84 -7.28
C PRO A 55 -23.24 6.46 -6.76
N GLU A 56 -24.47 6.32 -6.25
CA GLU A 56 -25.04 5.06 -5.75
C GLU A 56 -24.14 4.30 -4.75
N CYS A 57 -23.39 5.04 -3.95
CA CYS A 57 -22.44 4.48 -3.00
C CYS A 57 -23.15 3.77 -1.85
N ASN A 58 -23.09 2.43 -1.84
CA ASN A 58 -23.63 1.57 -0.77
C ASN A 58 -22.54 1.14 0.24
N PHE A 59 -21.41 1.83 0.29
CA PHE A 59 -20.32 1.54 1.20
C PHE A 59 -20.69 1.82 2.66
N ASN A 60 -20.70 0.76 3.49
CA ASN A 60 -20.97 0.85 4.92
C ASN A 60 -19.78 0.33 5.71
N TYR A 61 -19.46 1.00 6.80
CA TYR A 61 -18.31 0.65 7.63
C TYR A 61 -18.60 0.87 9.12
N ALA A 62 -17.85 0.18 9.96
CA ALA A 62 -17.76 0.41 11.39
C ALA A 62 -16.56 1.33 11.69
N SER A 63 -16.80 2.41 12.43
CA SER A 63 -15.70 3.24 12.93
C SER A 63 -15.11 2.59 14.19
N CYS A 64 -13.78 2.52 14.27
CA CYS A 64 -13.07 2.04 15.44
C CYS A 64 -11.92 2.98 15.83
N LYS A 65 -11.68 3.06 17.15
CA LYS A 65 -10.53 3.77 17.73
C LYS A 65 -9.49 2.80 18.31
N GLU A 66 -9.86 1.53 18.45
CA GLU A 66 -9.03 0.48 19.01
C GLU A 66 -9.09 -0.75 18.11
N LEU A 67 -7.95 -1.28 17.70
CA LEU A 67 -7.88 -2.42 16.80
C LEU A 67 -8.32 -3.75 17.42
N ASN A 68 -8.38 -3.82 18.75
CA ASN A 68 -8.92 -4.97 19.49
C ASN A 68 -10.47 -5.06 19.44
N ARG A 69 -11.14 -4.04 18.89
CA ARG A 69 -12.60 -3.95 18.78
C ARG A 69 -13.11 -3.89 17.34
N ILE A 70 -12.34 -4.42 16.40
CA ILE A 70 -12.76 -4.47 14.99
C ILE A 70 -13.93 -5.44 14.81
N ASN A 71 -14.80 -5.12 13.85
CA ASN A 71 -15.88 -6.00 13.45
C ASN A 71 -15.45 -6.87 12.27
N HIS A 72 -15.28 -8.17 12.48
CA HIS A 72 -14.84 -9.12 11.45
C HIS A 72 -15.89 -9.39 10.35
N LYS A 73 -17.08 -8.85 10.46
CA LYS A 73 -18.15 -8.99 9.47
C LYS A 73 -18.39 -7.73 8.66
N GLN A 74 -17.63 -6.68 8.91
CA GLN A 74 -17.79 -5.38 8.26
C GLN A 74 -16.43 -4.80 7.88
N ILE A 75 -16.47 -3.80 7.03
CA ILE A 75 -15.34 -2.92 6.78
C ILE A 75 -15.14 -2.06 8.03
N ASN A 76 -13.90 -1.90 8.48
CA ASN A 76 -13.57 -1.06 9.62
C ASN A 76 -12.79 0.17 9.13
N VAL A 77 -13.07 1.32 9.71
CA VAL A 77 -12.26 2.52 9.56
C VAL A 77 -11.63 2.84 10.89
N PHE A 78 -10.32 2.70 10.97
CA PHE A 78 -9.54 3.15 12.11
C PHE A 78 -9.28 4.65 11.96
N ASN A 79 -9.85 5.43 12.89
CA ASN A 79 -9.79 6.89 12.80
C ASN A 79 -8.43 7.40 13.27
N CYS A 80 -7.54 7.70 12.33
CA CYS A 80 -6.17 8.10 12.60
C CYS A 80 -6.04 9.55 13.09
N TRP A 81 -7.02 10.41 12.79
CA TRP A 81 -7.06 11.82 13.21
C TRP A 81 -8.50 12.34 13.27
N GLU A 82 -8.72 13.34 14.11
CA GLU A 82 -10.04 13.95 14.34
C GLU A 82 -10.17 15.34 13.69
N GLU A 83 -9.05 15.95 13.31
CA GLU A 83 -9.01 17.29 12.76
C GLU A 83 -9.79 17.36 11.44
N ASP A 84 -10.34 18.52 11.16
CA ASP A 84 -10.92 18.83 9.87
C ASP A 84 -9.80 19.12 8.87
N VAL A 85 -9.83 18.44 7.75
CA VAL A 85 -8.85 18.57 6.67
C VAL A 85 -9.59 18.98 5.41
N GLU A 86 -9.11 20.03 4.76
CA GLU A 86 -9.62 20.43 3.46
C GLU A 86 -9.20 19.42 2.39
N ILE A 87 -10.19 18.88 1.67
CA ILE A 87 -9.97 17.91 0.61
C ILE A 87 -10.17 18.60 -0.73
N GLN A 88 -9.14 18.62 -1.55
CA GLN A 88 -9.12 19.25 -2.88
C GLN A 88 -8.71 18.20 -3.93
N PRO A 89 -9.62 17.33 -4.41
CA PRO A 89 -9.30 16.24 -5.31
C PRO A 89 -8.51 16.71 -6.54
N GLY A 90 -7.42 16.00 -6.84
CA GLY A 90 -6.52 16.32 -7.95
C GLY A 90 -5.52 17.44 -7.67
N GLN A 91 -5.56 18.08 -6.51
CA GLN A 91 -4.62 19.12 -6.14
C GLN A 91 -3.50 18.58 -5.27
N LEU A 92 -2.30 19.12 -5.44
CA LEU A 92 -1.15 18.83 -4.61
C LEU A 92 -1.14 19.77 -3.40
N THR A 93 -1.55 19.28 -2.24
CA THR A 93 -1.58 20.07 -1.01
C THR A 93 -0.69 19.44 0.07
N PRO A 94 -0.09 20.24 0.95
CA PRO A 94 0.69 19.74 2.08
C PRO A 94 -0.08 18.74 2.93
N GLU A 95 -1.35 19.01 3.19
CA GLU A 95 -2.23 18.16 3.98
C GLU A 95 -2.40 16.77 3.35
N GLY A 96 -2.56 16.71 2.01
CA GLY A 96 -2.67 15.44 1.27
C GLY A 96 -1.49 14.51 1.56
N GLY A 97 -0.27 15.05 1.53
CA GLY A 97 0.94 14.31 1.87
C GLY A 97 1.03 13.96 3.35
N LYS A 98 0.82 14.93 4.24
CA LYS A 98 0.88 14.75 5.70
C LYS A 98 0.00 13.61 6.19
N TYR A 99 -1.27 13.65 5.87
CA TYR A 99 -2.21 12.65 6.35
C TYR A 99 -2.07 11.31 5.62
N GLY A 100 -1.58 11.31 4.38
CA GLY A 100 -1.18 10.09 3.69
C GLY A 100 -0.03 9.36 4.41
N VAL A 101 0.98 10.12 4.85
CA VAL A 101 2.10 9.59 5.66
C VAL A 101 1.61 9.12 7.03
N LEU A 102 0.79 9.91 7.72
CA LEU A 102 0.23 9.53 9.02
C LEU A 102 -0.56 8.22 8.95
N SER A 103 -1.40 8.07 7.93
CA SER A 103 -2.13 6.83 7.67
C SER A 103 -1.19 5.63 7.49
N LEU A 104 -0.15 5.78 6.67
CA LEU A 104 0.84 4.75 6.42
C LEU A 104 1.59 4.37 7.70
N GLN A 105 2.08 5.35 8.44
CA GLN A 105 2.82 5.13 9.70
C GLN A 105 1.97 4.41 10.75
N THR A 106 0.70 4.80 10.88
CA THR A 106 -0.24 4.16 11.80
C THR A 106 -0.51 2.70 11.41
N ALA A 107 -0.72 2.44 10.12
CA ALA A 107 -0.93 1.09 9.62
C ALA A 107 0.31 0.19 9.79
N VAL A 108 1.50 0.73 9.55
CA VAL A 108 2.77 0.03 9.75
C VAL A 108 3.03 -0.26 11.24
N ALA A 109 2.69 0.67 12.13
CA ALA A 109 2.78 0.44 13.57
C ALA A 109 1.85 -0.71 14.01
N ALA A 110 0.62 -0.75 13.50
CA ALA A 110 -0.32 -1.84 13.75
C ALA A 110 0.20 -3.20 13.23
N LEU A 111 0.84 -3.21 12.06
CA LEU A 111 1.46 -4.42 11.51
C LEU A 111 2.62 -4.91 12.39
N LYS A 112 3.49 -4.02 12.83
CA LYS A 112 4.60 -4.36 13.75
C LYS A 112 4.11 -4.93 15.09
N GLN A 113 2.99 -4.41 15.57
CA GLN A 113 2.35 -4.89 16.81
C GLN A 113 1.50 -6.16 16.60
N LYS A 114 1.50 -6.71 15.37
CA LYS A 114 0.70 -7.90 15.00
C LYS A 114 -0.81 -7.72 15.25
N GLN A 115 -1.30 -6.50 15.16
CA GLN A 115 -2.72 -6.17 15.25
C GLN A 115 -3.45 -6.33 13.91
N ILE A 116 -2.68 -6.37 12.82
CA ILE A 116 -3.11 -6.71 11.47
C ILE A 116 -2.15 -7.75 10.89
N ASP A 117 -2.64 -8.61 9.99
CA ASP A 117 -1.87 -9.71 9.40
C ASP A 117 -1.16 -9.30 8.11
N GLY A 118 -1.65 -8.27 7.44
CA GLY A 118 -1.07 -7.76 6.20
C GLY A 118 -1.39 -6.29 5.98
N LEU A 119 -0.61 -5.64 5.10
CA LEU A 119 -0.76 -4.23 4.76
C LEU A 119 -0.90 -4.06 3.25
N VAL A 120 -1.94 -3.34 2.84
CA VAL A 120 -2.13 -2.83 1.48
C VAL A 120 -1.95 -1.32 1.51
N THR A 121 -1.19 -0.76 0.59
CA THR A 121 -0.94 0.69 0.53
C THR A 121 -1.63 1.30 -0.68
N ALA A 122 -2.45 2.35 -0.45
CA ALA A 122 -2.98 3.16 -1.53
C ALA A 122 -1.91 4.14 -2.07
N PRO A 123 -2.07 4.65 -3.30
CA PRO A 123 -1.09 5.50 -3.94
C PRO A 123 -0.78 6.79 -3.16
N ILE A 124 0.50 7.12 -3.06
CA ILE A 124 1.00 8.39 -2.51
C ILE A 124 1.64 9.23 -3.61
N HIS A 125 1.66 10.54 -3.43
CA HIS A 125 2.41 11.43 -4.30
C HIS A 125 3.82 11.66 -3.75
N LYS A 126 4.84 11.10 -4.41
CA LYS A 126 6.23 11.06 -3.90
C LYS A 126 6.82 12.42 -3.53
N LYS A 127 6.54 13.48 -4.32
CA LYS A 127 7.00 14.84 -4.00
C LYS A 127 6.27 15.44 -2.81
N ASN A 128 4.99 15.08 -2.62
CA ASN A 128 4.16 15.64 -1.57
C ASN A 128 4.56 15.12 -0.19
N ILE A 129 4.84 13.83 -0.09
CA ILE A 129 5.22 13.20 1.18
C ILE A 129 6.59 13.70 1.70
N GLN A 130 7.50 14.09 0.82
CA GLN A 130 8.83 14.60 1.19
C GLN A 130 8.81 16.00 1.84
N SER A 131 7.70 16.71 1.82
CA SER A 131 7.54 18.02 2.47
C SER A 131 7.32 17.94 3.98
N PHE A 132 7.20 16.77 4.54
CA PHE A 132 7.02 16.52 5.97
C PHE A 132 8.12 15.57 6.40
N ASP A 133 8.65 15.60 7.55
CA ASP A 133 9.76 14.80 8.10
C ASP A 133 9.83 13.30 7.68
N PHE A 134 9.30 13.02 6.49
CA PHE A 134 9.32 11.75 5.80
C PHE A 134 10.36 11.80 4.68
N THR A 135 11.57 11.39 5.00
CA THR A 135 12.76 11.49 4.12
C THR A 135 12.81 10.41 3.04
N TYR A 136 11.83 9.50 3.02
CA TYR A 136 11.79 8.36 2.11
C TYR A 136 11.17 8.74 0.77
N THR A 137 11.69 8.17 -0.31
CA THR A 137 11.21 8.38 -1.68
C THR A 137 9.91 7.62 -2.00
N GLY A 138 9.42 6.78 -1.08
CA GLY A 138 8.21 6.00 -1.27
C GLY A 138 8.01 4.93 -0.20
N HIS A 139 7.07 4.02 -0.44
CA HIS A 139 6.73 2.94 0.50
C HIS A 139 7.89 1.97 0.74
N THR A 140 8.55 1.50 -0.33
CA THR A 140 9.58 0.45 -0.25
C THR A 140 10.75 0.83 0.67
N PRO A 141 11.45 1.96 0.50
CA PRO A 141 12.55 2.33 1.38
C PRO A 141 12.08 2.61 2.82
N TYR A 142 10.88 3.14 3.00
CA TYR A 142 10.30 3.31 4.33
C TYR A 142 10.07 1.96 5.03
N LEU A 143 9.42 1.01 4.37
CA LEU A 143 9.16 -0.32 4.93
C LEU A 143 10.48 -1.06 5.20
N GLN A 144 11.45 -0.99 4.29
CA GLN A 144 12.78 -1.57 4.45
C GLN A 144 13.43 -1.10 5.75
N GLN A 145 13.44 0.19 6.00
CA GLN A 145 14.04 0.74 7.22
C GLN A 145 13.25 0.37 8.47
N VAL A 146 11.91 0.49 8.43
CA VAL A 146 11.06 0.22 9.61
C VAL A 146 11.15 -1.23 10.06
N PHE A 147 11.28 -2.17 9.11
CA PHE A 147 11.42 -3.60 9.42
C PHE A 147 12.89 -4.04 9.59
N GLY A 148 13.86 -3.14 9.37
CA GLY A 148 15.28 -3.41 9.59
C GLY A 148 15.84 -4.49 8.66
N VAL A 149 15.28 -4.65 7.47
CA VAL A 149 15.73 -5.64 6.49
C VAL A 149 16.77 -5.02 5.54
N LYS A 150 17.79 -5.84 5.19
CA LYS A 150 18.88 -5.38 4.33
C LYS A 150 18.45 -5.29 2.87
N ASP A 151 17.71 -6.29 2.40
CA ASP A 151 17.33 -6.41 1.01
C ASP A 151 15.80 -6.52 0.89
N VAL A 152 15.24 -5.85 -0.11
CA VAL A 152 13.81 -5.87 -0.44
C VAL A 152 13.66 -6.19 -1.92
N VAL A 153 12.76 -7.10 -2.22
CA VAL A 153 12.41 -7.48 -3.59
C VAL A 153 10.97 -7.08 -3.85
N MET A 154 10.74 -6.36 -4.93
CA MET A 154 9.38 -6.10 -5.40
C MET A 154 8.93 -7.26 -6.27
N LEU A 155 7.83 -7.93 -5.88
CA LEU A 155 7.22 -9.00 -6.64
C LEU A 155 5.98 -8.51 -7.38
N MET A 156 5.92 -8.79 -8.67
CA MET A 156 4.68 -8.71 -9.44
C MET A 156 4.11 -10.11 -9.58
N VAL A 157 2.85 -10.28 -9.19
CA VAL A 157 2.20 -11.60 -9.13
C VAL A 157 0.93 -11.57 -9.99
N ALA A 158 0.77 -12.57 -10.86
CA ALA A 158 -0.44 -12.79 -11.64
C ALA A 158 -0.66 -14.31 -11.76
N ASN A 159 -1.67 -14.82 -11.07
CA ASN A 159 -1.92 -16.27 -10.90
C ASN A 159 -0.64 -16.97 -10.39
N ASP A 160 -0.13 -17.97 -11.13
CA ASP A 160 1.08 -18.71 -10.78
C ASP A 160 2.38 -18.03 -11.27
N PHE A 161 2.26 -16.88 -11.91
CA PHE A 161 3.39 -16.14 -12.47
C PHE A 161 3.90 -15.10 -11.47
N ARG A 162 5.18 -15.16 -11.09
CA ARG A 162 5.83 -14.25 -10.14
C ARG A 162 7.10 -13.68 -10.73
N ILE A 163 7.21 -12.35 -10.77
CA ILE A 163 8.38 -11.64 -11.27
C ILE A 163 9.00 -10.82 -10.16
N GLY A 164 10.23 -11.14 -9.77
CA GLY A 164 11.02 -10.33 -8.84
C GLY A 164 11.75 -9.21 -9.59
N ILE A 165 11.59 -7.97 -9.13
CA ILE A 165 12.28 -6.80 -9.64
C ILE A 165 13.38 -6.43 -8.65
N PHE A 166 14.64 -6.55 -9.06
CA PHE A 166 15.82 -6.26 -8.26
C PHE A 166 16.43 -4.89 -8.56
N ALA A 167 15.79 -4.05 -9.38
CA ALA A 167 16.29 -2.72 -9.66
C ALA A 167 16.12 -1.84 -8.43
N SER A 168 17.24 -1.41 -7.83
CA SER A 168 17.22 -0.31 -6.88
C SER A 168 16.89 1.01 -7.60
N ASP A 169 16.27 1.96 -6.92
CA ASP A 169 15.96 3.30 -7.47
C ASP A 169 17.20 4.03 -8.04
N PHE A 170 18.38 3.60 -7.68
CA PHE A 170 19.66 4.12 -8.13
C PHE A 170 19.94 3.88 -9.64
N LEU A 171 19.41 2.82 -10.21
CA LEU A 171 19.66 2.48 -11.63
C LEU A 171 18.73 3.23 -12.59
N LEU A 172 17.59 3.73 -12.15
CA LEU A 172 16.64 4.43 -13.02
C LEU A 172 16.97 5.91 -13.24
N THR A 173 17.75 6.53 -12.33
CA THR A 173 18.16 7.93 -12.49
C THR A 173 19.38 8.08 -13.41
N ASP A 174 20.12 7.00 -13.65
CA ASP A 174 21.36 7.03 -14.46
C ASP A 174 21.16 6.44 -15.87
N MET A 175 19.97 5.98 -16.21
CA MET A 175 19.69 5.41 -17.52
C MET A 175 19.66 6.41 -18.68
N SER A 176 19.68 7.72 -18.42
CA SER A 176 19.83 8.74 -19.48
C SER A 176 21.23 8.75 -20.12
N GLY A 177 22.20 8.09 -19.47
CA GLY A 177 23.57 7.90 -20.00
C GLY A 177 23.94 6.46 -20.32
N CYS A 178 23.05 5.50 -20.08
CA CYS A 178 23.40 4.09 -20.13
C CYS A 178 23.02 3.43 -21.45
N SER A 179 23.65 3.87 -22.55
CA SER A 179 23.68 3.09 -23.79
C SER A 179 24.69 1.93 -23.74
N SER A 180 25.38 1.69 -22.63
CA SER A 180 26.47 0.70 -22.57
C SER A 180 26.89 0.19 -21.19
N VAL A 181 25.99 -0.02 -20.25
CA VAL A 181 26.31 -0.97 -19.17
C VAL A 181 26.03 -2.36 -19.70
N PRO A 182 27.08 -3.18 -19.94
CA PRO A 182 26.86 -4.57 -20.21
C PRO A 182 26.29 -5.18 -18.93
N TYR A 183 24.97 -5.39 -18.88
CA TYR A 183 24.41 -6.39 -17.98
C TYR A 183 25.14 -7.70 -18.37
N THR A 184 26.14 -8.06 -17.59
CA THR A 184 26.62 -9.43 -17.59
C THR A 184 25.50 -10.27 -16.99
N THR A 185 24.52 -10.62 -17.82
CA THR A 185 23.56 -11.65 -17.48
C THR A 185 24.38 -12.89 -17.14
N PRO A 186 24.27 -13.42 -15.92
CA PRO A 186 24.90 -14.68 -15.60
C PRO A 186 24.46 -15.68 -16.67
N LEU A 187 25.39 -16.39 -17.27
CA LEU A 187 25.08 -17.50 -18.13
C LEU A 187 24.60 -18.66 -17.25
N ASP A 188 23.52 -19.34 -17.63
CA ASP A 188 23.17 -20.60 -17.00
C ASP A 188 24.31 -21.62 -17.27
N GLY A 189 24.33 -22.73 -16.55
CA GLY A 189 25.33 -23.77 -16.75
C GLY A 189 25.38 -24.37 -18.17
N ALA A 190 24.48 -23.94 -19.08
CA ALA A 190 24.45 -24.30 -20.48
C ALA A 190 24.89 -23.13 -21.40
N GLY A 191 25.44 -22.04 -20.84
CA GLY A 191 25.95 -20.88 -21.59
C GLY A 191 24.89 -19.98 -22.19
N ARG A 192 23.62 -20.07 -21.77
CA ARG A 192 22.53 -19.22 -22.22
C ARG A 192 22.41 -17.97 -21.36
N LYS A 193 22.19 -16.82 -21.99
CA LYS A 193 21.90 -15.59 -21.27
C LYS A 193 20.60 -15.74 -20.45
N THR A 194 20.71 -15.70 -19.14
CA THR A 194 19.53 -15.60 -18.28
C THR A 194 19.02 -14.16 -18.33
N SER A 195 17.72 -13.99 -18.55
CA SER A 195 17.08 -12.68 -18.44
C SER A 195 17.31 -12.12 -17.03
N PRO A 196 17.47 -10.79 -16.84
CA PRO A 196 17.47 -10.17 -15.51
C PRO A 196 16.14 -10.36 -14.77
N LEU A 197 15.13 -10.89 -15.42
CA LEU A 197 13.87 -11.33 -14.85
C LEU A 197 14.04 -12.76 -14.31
N ASN A 198 14.27 -12.89 -13.03
CA ASN A 198 14.17 -14.20 -12.36
C ASN A 198 12.69 -14.53 -12.19
N VAL A 199 12.23 -15.49 -12.98
CA VAL A 199 10.90 -16.08 -12.84
C VAL A 199 11.02 -17.22 -11.82
N PHE A 200 10.42 -17.04 -10.66
CA PHE A 200 10.33 -18.10 -9.66
C PHE A 200 9.08 -18.94 -9.94
N LYS A 201 9.24 -20.21 -10.22
CA LYS A 201 8.15 -21.20 -10.18
C LYS A 201 8.05 -21.80 -8.78
N GLU A 202 6.83 -22.12 -8.38
CA GLU A 202 6.50 -22.68 -7.04
C GLU A 202 6.95 -24.14 -6.82
N ASP A 203 8.10 -24.56 -7.26
CA ASP A 203 8.58 -25.91 -6.95
C ASP A 203 9.63 -25.85 -5.86
N GLY A 204 9.23 -25.47 -4.63
CA GLY A 204 10.09 -25.62 -3.47
C GLY A 204 10.17 -24.47 -2.47
N PHE A 205 9.07 -24.19 -1.79
CA PHE A 205 9.04 -23.70 -0.41
C PHE A 205 7.94 -24.45 0.34
#